data_116de7866c97a7961e701b29c7d3d664
#
_entry.id   116de7866c97a7961e701b29c7d3d664
#
_cell.length_a   1.000
_cell.length_b   1.000
_cell.length_c   1.000
_cell.angle_alpha   90.00
_cell.angle_beta   90.00
_cell.angle_gamma   90.00
#
_symmetry.space_group_name_H-M   'P 1'
#
loop_
_entity.id
_entity.type
_entity.pdbx_description
1 polymer ?
#
loop_
_entity_poly.entity_id
_entity_poly.type
_entity_poly.pdbx_seq_one_letter_code
_entity_poly.pdbx_strand_id
1 'polypeptide(L)'
;GPPMEKIMNSKDAMPVDGLGRIGMIISRLVYGYLWYTQLLWKLPPTFGCPTNFAVTTNIHARTTGLCDWVGIMTLYSKLPLQASLVKSLVAPNLSWMGWLIWLMEAFVAVSLILGLFTRLGGVAALVQAINLYIGVTAAPGEWYWSYGMLSILGLVFLAIPTGRVFGVDAW
;
A
#
# COMPACT_ATOMS: atom_id res chain seq x y z
N GLY A 1 -6.02 -6.87 -39.61
CA GLY A 1 -6.21 -7.59 -38.37
C GLY A 1 -7.49 -7.20 -37.65
N PRO A 2 -7.93 -7.94 -36.64
CA PRO A 2 -9.15 -7.58 -35.90
C PRO A 2 -9.02 -6.19 -35.25
N PRO A 3 -10.09 -5.40 -35.19
CA PRO A 3 -10.05 -4.09 -34.52
C PRO A 3 -9.63 -4.26 -33.05
N MET A 4 -8.91 -3.28 -32.54
CA MET A 4 -8.36 -3.32 -31.17
C MET A 4 -9.45 -3.53 -30.12
N GLU A 5 -10.64 -2.97 -30.35
CA GLU A 5 -11.81 -3.15 -29.47
C GLU A 5 -12.22 -4.62 -29.39
N LYS A 6 -12.16 -5.36 -30.49
CA LYS A 6 -12.48 -6.78 -30.52
C LYS A 6 -11.43 -7.62 -29.79
N ILE A 7 -10.16 -7.22 -29.87
CA ILE A 7 -9.07 -7.86 -29.13
C ILE A 7 -9.22 -7.61 -27.62
N MET A 8 -9.55 -6.38 -27.23
CA MET A 8 -9.72 -6.02 -25.83
C MET A 8 -10.93 -6.69 -25.18
N ASN A 9 -11.99 -6.96 -25.95
CA ASN A 9 -13.21 -7.60 -25.47
C ASN A 9 -13.23 -9.12 -25.65
N SER A 10 -12.25 -9.67 -26.36
CA SER A 10 -12.18 -11.12 -26.60
C SER A 10 -11.77 -11.85 -25.32
N LYS A 11 -12.56 -12.84 -24.94
CA LYS A 11 -12.20 -13.77 -23.85
C LYS A 11 -10.92 -14.55 -24.16
N ASP A 12 -10.54 -14.60 -25.44
CA ASP A 12 -9.38 -15.32 -25.93
C ASP A 12 -8.11 -14.46 -26.00
N ALA A 13 -8.22 -13.12 -25.79
CA ALA A 13 -7.09 -12.19 -25.89
C ALA A 13 -6.04 -12.43 -24.80
N MET A 14 -6.44 -12.89 -23.60
CA MET A 14 -5.55 -13.32 -22.52
C MET A 14 -6.18 -14.53 -21.83
N PRO A 15 -6.03 -15.73 -22.39
CA PRO A 15 -6.56 -16.94 -21.76
C PRO A 15 -5.78 -17.19 -20.46
N VAL A 16 -6.44 -16.92 -19.34
CA VAL A 16 -5.90 -17.26 -18.02
C VAL A 16 -6.32 -18.70 -17.74
N ASP A 17 -5.38 -19.62 -17.83
CA ASP A 17 -5.59 -21.03 -17.49
C ASP A 17 -5.73 -21.24 -15.98
N GLY A 18 -5.93 -22.49 -15.55
CA GLY A 18 -6.05 -22.84 -14.13
C GLY A 18 -4.84 -22.40 -13.30
N LEU A 19 -3.63 -22.52 -13.83
CA LEU A 19 -2.41 -22.12 -13.18
C LEU A 19 -2.36 -20.60 -12.99
N GLY A 20 -2.73 -19.83 -14.01
CA GLY A 20 -2.78 -18.37 -13.92
C GLY A 20 -3.79 -17.89 -12.88
N ARG A 21 -4.96 -18.53 -12.80
CA ARG A 21 -5.96 -18.23 -11.77
C ARG A 21 -5.45 -18.50 -10.37
N ILE A 22 -4.82 -19.65 -10.14
CA ILE A 22 -4.24 -19.99 -8.84
C ILE A 22 -3.16 -18.98 -8.46
N GLY A 23 -2.27 -18.64 -9.39
CA GLY A 23 -1.24 -17.63 -9.17
C GLY A 23 -1.81 -16.27 -8.78
N MET A 24 -2.88 -15.84 -9.45
CA MET A 24 -3.55 -14.57 -9.14
C MET A 24 -4.20 -14.59 -7.76
N ILE A 25 -4.88 -15.68 -7.40
CA ILE A 25 -5.50 -15.83 -6.09
C ILE A 25 -4.45 -15.80 -4.98
N ILE A 26 -3.39 -16.58 -5.11
CA ILE A 26 -2.31 -16.64 -4.12
C ILE A 26 -1.63 -15.27 -3.99
N SER A 27 -1.28 -14.63 -5.10
CA SER A 27 -0.65 -13.32 -5.10
C SER A 27 -1.50 -12.26 -4.42
N ARG A 28 -2.81 -12.26 -4.69
CA ARG A 28 -3.75 -11.33 -4.06
C ARG A 28 -3.84 -11.56 -2.56
N LEU A 29 -4.00 -12.80 -2.13
CA LEU A 29 -4.13 -13.13 -0.71
C LEU A 29 -2.85 -12.81 0.06
N VAL A 30 -1.70 -13.16 -0.49
CA VAL A 30 -0.41 -12.87 0.14
C VAL A 30 -0.16 -11.37 0.21
N TYR A 31 -0.43 -10.64 -0.87
CA TYR A 31 -0.25 -9.19 -0.88
C TYR A 31 -1.18 -8.49 0.12
N GLY A 32 -2.43 -8.90 0.18
CA GLY A 32 -3.37 -8.41 1.20
C GLY A 32 -2.92 -8.73 2.62
N TYR A 33 -2.41 -9.92 2.85
CA TYR A 33 -1.85 -10.32 4.15
C TYR A 33 -0.64 -9.47 4.54
N LEU A 34 0.25 -9.15 3.60
CA LEU A 34 1.39 -8.26 3.86
C LEU A 34 0.93 -6.87 4.33
N TRP A 35 -0.10 -6.32 3.69
CA TRP A 35 -0.68 -5.05 4.14
C TRP A 35 -1.33 -5.18 5.52
N TYR A 36 -2.00 -6.29 5.78
CA TYR A 36 -2.56 -6.56 7.10
C TYR A 36 -1.49 -6.58 8.20
N THR A 37 -0.34 -7.19 7.95
CA THR A 37 0.76 -7.24 8.94
C THR A 37 1.26 -5.86 9.33
N GLN A 38 1.15 -4.89 8.44
CA GLN A 38 1.56 -3.52 8.71
C GLN A 38 0.61 -2.76 9.63
N LEU A 39 -0.60 -3.26 9.84
CA LEU A 39 -1.57 -2.62 10.74
C LEU A 39 -1.26 -2.89 12.22
N LEU A 40 -0.62 -4.01 12.52
CA LEU A 40 -0.50 -4.51 13.88
C LEU A 40 0.45 -3.68 14.76
N TRP A 41 1.51 -3.12 14.18
CA TRP A 41 2.48 -2.32 14.93
C TRP A 41 2.09 -0.84 15.05
N LYS A 42 1.02 -0.42 14.39
CA LYS A 42 0.52 0.97 14.40
C LYS A 42 -0.98 1.03 14.68
N LEU A 43 -1.42 0.30 15.70
CA LEU A 43 -2.84 0.23 16.06
C LEU A 43 -3.35 1.57 16.60
N PRO A 44 -4.56 2.00 16.16
CA PRO A 44 -5.23 3.15 16.76
C PRO A 44 -5.57 2.89 18.25
N PRO A 45 -5.74 3.94 19.04
CA PRO A 45 -5.68 5.37 18.73
C PRO A 45 -4.28 5.97 18.80
N THR A 46 -3.29 5.21 19.26
CA THR A 46 -1.93 5.73 19.48
C THR A 46 -1.01 5.55 18.28
N PHE A 47 -1.33 4.64 17.37
CA PHE A 47 -0.54 4.29 16.18
C PHE A 47 0.91 3.88 16.53
N GLY A 48 1.12 3.37 17.75
CA GLY A 48 2.45 3.06 18.27
C GLY A 48 3.28 4.27 18.68
N CYS A 49 2.69 5.46 18.70
CA CYS A 49 3.36 6.70 19.05
C CYS A 49 3.41 6.92 20.57
N PRO A 50 4.32 7.80 21.07
CA PRO A 50 4.23 8.35 22.42
C PRO A 50 2.92 9.14 22.62
N THR A 51 2.55 9.39 23.87
CA THR A 51 1.29 10.08 24.22
C THR A 51 1.17 11.49 23.62
N ASN A 52 2.30 12.17 23.39
CA ASN A 52 2.36 13.49 22.78
C ASN A 52 2.44 13.47 21.25
N PHE A 53 2.40 12.28 20.64
CA PHE A 53 2.57 12.09 19.19
C PHE A 53 3.82 12.77 18.62
N ALA A 54 4.89 12.83 19.42
CA ALA A 54 6.16 13.42 18.98
C ALA A 54 6.79 12.55 17.88
N VAL A 55 7.06 13.17 16.74
CA VAL A 55 7.75 12.54 15.64
C VAL A 55 9.22 12.39 15.99
N THR A 56 9.76 11.18 15.86
CA THR A 56 11.16 10.92 16.16
C THR A 56 12.01 11.07 14.91
N THR A 57 13.20 11.61 15.11
CA THR A 57 14.21 11.73 14.04
C THR A 57 15.34 10.71 14.20
N ASN A 58 15.27 9.85 15.20
CA ASN A 58 16.27 8.83 15.45
C ASN A 58 16.02 7.61 14.54
N ILE A 59 16.80 7.52 13.48
CA ILE A 59 16.71 6.45 12.48
C ILE A 59 17.09 5.07 13.00
N HIS A 60 17.78 4.97 14.13
CA HIS A 60 18.21 3.71 14.71
C HIS A 60 17.20 3.10 15.68
N ALA A 61 16.22 3.88 16.14
CA ALA A 61 15.21 3.45 17.09
C ALA A 61 13.81 3.47 16.44
N ARG A 62 13.52 2.50 15.59
CA ARG A 62 12.21 2.39 14.91
C ARG A 62 11.20 1.66 15.80
N THR A 63 10.96 2.19 16.99
CA THR A 63 10.15 1.55 18.01
C THR A 63 8.86 2.28 18.33
N THR A 64 8.66 3.51 17.81
CA THR A 64 7.50 4.34 18.11
C THR A 64 6.49 4.39 16.97
N GLY A 65 6.34 3.26 16.29
CA GLY A 65 5.27 3.09 15.32
C GLY A 65 5.26 4.12 14.19
N LEU A 66 4.10 4.70 13.96
CA LEU A 66 3.90 5.63 12.85
C LEU A 66 4.72 6.93 13.02
N CYS A 67 5.02 7.33 14.23
CA CYS A 67 5.85 8.51 14.50
C CYS A 67 7.29 8.35 13.98
N ASP A 68 7.86 7.16 14.04
CA ASP A 68 9.17 6.89 13.47
C ASP A 68 9.16 7.03 11.95
N TRP A 69 8.18 6.45 11.29
CA TRP A 69 8.09 6.47 9.84
C TRP A 69 7.81 7.87 9.29
N VAL A 70 6.95 8.63 9.97
CA VAL A 70 6.72 10.04 9.63
C VAL A 70 7.99 10.87 9.81
N GLY A 71 8.72 10.64 10.89
CA GLY A 71 10.03 11.29 11.12
C GLY A 71 11.05 10.96 10.04
N ILE A 72 11.12 9.71 9.62
CA ILE A 72 11.99 9.27 8.52
C ILE A 72 11.63 9.99 7.22
N MET A 73 10.35 10.12 6.90
CA MET A 73 9.92 10.86 5.71
C MET A 73 10.34 12.32 5.73
N THR A 74 10.29 12.98 6.87
CA THR A 74 10.72 14.39 6.98
C THR A 74 12.20 14.57 6.68
N LEU A 75 13.02 13.56 6.97
CA LEU A 75 14.47 13.62 6.81
C LEU A 75 14.96 13.08 5.45
N TYR A 76 14.34 12.01 4.94
CA TYR A 76 14.88 11.23 3.83
C TYR A 76 14.02 11.22 2.57
N SER A 77 12.91 11.96 2.55
CA SER A 77 12.09 12.03 1.33
C SER A 77 12.93 12.58 0.18
N LYS A 78 12.84 11.90 -0.96
CA LYS A 78 13.50 12.33 -2.21
C LYS A 78 12.81 13.53 -2.84
N LEU A 79 11.58 13.82 -2.45
CA LEU A 79 10.79 14.93 -2.97
C LEU A 79 10.65 16.01 -1.90
N PRO A 80 11.24 17.20 -2.09
CA PRO A 80 11.15 18.28 -1.08
C PRO A 80 9.70 18.67 -0.74
N LEU A 81 8.80 18.60 -1.70
CA LEU A 81 7.38 18.89 -1.48
C LEU A 81 6.78 17.87 -0.50
N GLN A 82 7.07 16.59 -0.65
CA GLN A 82 6.60 15.55 0.27
C GLN A 82 7.14 15.78 1.68
N ALA A 83 8.44 16.01 1.81
CA ALA A 83 9.07 16.28 3.10
C ALA A 83 8.43 17.49 3.79
N SER A 84 8.18 18.56 3.05
CA SER A 84 7.54 19.77 3.56
C SER A 84 6.10 19.52 4.01
N LEU A 85 5.31 18.82 3.21
CA LEU A 85 3.92 18.50 3.56
C LEU A 85 3.84 17.57 4.78
N VAL A 86 4.70 16.57 4.84
CA VAL A 86 4.74 15.66 5.99
C VAL A 86 5.13 16.41 7.25
N LYS A 87 6.13 17.26 7.19
CA LYS A 87 6.60 18.04 8.34
C LYS A 87 5.57 19.07 8.82
N SER A 88 4.92 19.77 7.90
CA SER A 88 4.02 20.88 8.23
C SER A 88 2.57 20.45 8.47
N LEU A 89 2.10 19.39 7.81
CA LEU A 89 0.70 18.97 7.85
C LEU A 89 0.51 17.65 8.60
N VAL A 90 1.26 16.62 8.25
CA VAL A 90 1.04 15.27 8.77
C VAL A 90 1.54 15.14 10.20
N ALA A 91 2.79 15.53 10.46
CA ALA A 91 3.41 15.39 11.78
C ALA A 91 2.65 16.11 12.89
N PRO A 92 2.22 17.39 12.72
CA PRO A 92 1.44 18.09 13.76
C PRO A 92 0.04 17.53 13.97
N ASN A 93 -0.52 16.82 12.99
CA ASN A 93 -1.90 16.33 13.00
C ASN A 93 -1.98 14.81 13.06
N LEU A 94 -0.92 14.13 13.47
CA LEU A 94 -0.82 12.69 13.42
C LEU A 94 -1.88 12.00 14.28
N SER A 95 -2.35 12.63 15.33
CA SER A 95 -3.39 12.08 16.20
C SER A 95 -4.69 11.75 15.48
N TRP A 96 -5.03 12.49 14.42
CA TRP A 96 -6.22 12.20 13.61
C TRP A 96 -5.87 11.75 12.18
N MET A 97 -4.79 12.27 11.58
CA MET A 97 -4.35 11.83 10.26
C MET A 97 -3.85 10.39 10.25
N GLY A 98 -3.35 9.90 11.38
CA GLY A 98 -3.02 8.51 11.55
C GLY A 98 -4.18 7.57 11.25
N TRP A 99 -5.41 7.97 11.59
CA TRP A 99 -6.61 7.22 11.25
C TRP A 99 -6.81 7.09 9.73
N LEU A 100 -6.55 8.16 8.97
CA LEU A 100 -6.67 8.12 7.51
C LEU A 100 -5.66 7.15 6.91
N ILE A 101 -4.43 7.18 7.39
CA ILE A 101 -3.35 6.29 6.93
C ILE A 101 -3.71 4.84 7.28
N TRP A 102 -4.09 4.60 8.53
CA TRP A 102 -4.40 3.25 9.01
C TRP A 102 -5.61 2.66 8.29
N LEU A 103 -6.69 3.44 8.14
CA LEU A 103 -7.89 3.00 7.45
C LEU A 103 -7.66 2.73 5.97
N MET A 104 -6.84 3.53 5.31
CA MET A 104 -6.46 3.29 3.91
C MET A 104 -5.73 1.96 3.77
N GLU A 105 -4.76 1.69 4.61
CA GLU A 105 -4.01 0.42 4.58
C GLU A 105 -4.89 -0.76 5.00
N ALA A 106 -5.79 -0.57 5.97
CA ALA A 106 -6.79 -1.58 6.34
C ALA A 106 -7.75 -1.89 5.18
N PHE A 107 -8.17 -0.87 4.45
CA PHE A 107 -8.98 -1.04 3.24
C PHE A 107 -8.25 -1.88 2.19
N VAL A 108 -6.98 -1.61 1.95
CA VAL A 108 -6.16 -2.42 1.02
C VAL A 108 -6.15 -3.89 1.46
N ALA A 109 -5.86 -4.15 2.73
CA ALA A 109 -5.80 -5.50 3.26
C ALA A 109 -7.14 -6.25 3.12
N VAL A 110 -8.21 -5.63 3.57
CA VAL A 110 -9.57 -6.24 3.52
C VAL A 110 -10.02 -6.43 2.06
N SER A 111 -9.82 -5.42 1.22
CA SER A 111 -10.17 -5.46 -0.20
C SER A 111 -9.52 -6.66 -0.90
N LEU A 112 -8.23 -6.84 -0.70
CA LEU A 112 -7.47 -7.87 -1.40
C LEU A 112 -7.71 -9.27 -0.81
N ILE A 113 -7.84 -9.39 0.51
CA ILE A 113 -8.11 -10.68 1.14
C ILE A 113 -9.50 -11.19 0.77
N LEU A 114 -10.52 -10.34 0.85
CA LEU A 114 -11.89 -10.71 0.51
C LEU A 114 -12.16 -10.71 -1.00
N GLY A 115 -11.31 -10.08 -1.80
CA GLY A 115 -11.56 -9.87 -3.21
C GLY A 115 -12.73 -8.91 -3.46
N LEU A 116 -12.86 -7.87 -2.63
CA LEU A 116 -13.91 -6.86 -2.67
C LEU A 116 -13.35 -5.53 -3.13
N PHE A 117 -13.89 -4.97 -4.21
CA PHE A 117 -13.40 -3.71 -4.80
C PHE A 117 -11.88 -3.74 -5.06
N THR A 118 -11.37 -4.81 -5.64
CA THR A 118 -9.94 -5.06 -5.75
C THR A 118 -9.19 -4.01 -6.57
N ARG A 119 -9.83 -3.40 -7.58
CA ARG A 119 -9.20 -2.30 -8.33
C ARG A 119 -9.00 -1.07 -7.45
N LEU A 120 -9.97 -0.72 -6.60
CA LEU A 120 -9.81 0.38 -5.64
C LEU A 120 -8.74 0.05 -4.60
N GLY A 121 -8.70 -1.19 -4.12
CA GLY A 121 -7.63 -1.68 -3.27
C GLY A 121 -6.26 -1.55 -3.94
N GLY A 122 -6.18 -1.89 -5.22
CA GLY A 122 -4.97 -1.71 -6.03
C GLY A 122 -4.55 -0.25 -6.17
N VAL A 123 -5.49 0.67 -6.38
CA VAL A 123 -5.22 2.12 -6.43
C VAL A 123 -4.63 2.59 -5.09
N ALA A 124 -5.28 2.26 -3.99
CA ALA A 124 -4.83 2.67 -2.67
C ALA A 124 -3.43 2.08 -2.35
N ALA A 125 -3.22 0.81 -2.68
CA ALA A 125 -1.92 0.14 -2.50
C ALA A 125 -0.83 0.80 -3.35
N LEU A 126 -1.10 1.11 -4.61
CA LEU A 126 -0.15 1.75 -5.51
C LEU A 126 0.22 3.14 -5.01
N VAL A 127 -0.78 3.96 -4.65
CA VAL A 127 -0.54 5.31 -4.14
C VAL A 127 0.32 5.27 -2.88
N GLN A 128 -0.02 4.42 -1.92
CA GLN A 128 0.75 4.31 -0.68
C GLN A 128 2.15 3.73 -0.92
N ALA A 129 2.29 2.73 -1.78
CA ALA A 129 3.59 2.16 -2.10
C ALA A 129 4.52 3.17 -2.78
N ILE A 130 4.01 3.97 -3.70
CA ILE A 130 4.78 5.06 -4.33
C ILE A 130 5.13 6.13 -3.30
N ASN A 131 4.18 6.50 -2.43
CA ASN A 131 4.43 7.44 -1.35
C ASN A 131 5.58 6.98 -0.45
N LEU A 132 5.59 5.71 -0.06
CA LEU A 132 6.67 5.11 0.72
C LEU A 132 7.98 5.01 -0.07
N TYR A 133 7.90 4.65 -1.35
CA TYR A 133 9.09 4.60 -2.22
C TYR A 133 9.82 5.95 -2.25
N ILE A 134 9.09 7.03 -2.46
CA ILE A 134 9.66 8.37 -2.49
C ILE A 134 10.12 8.81 -1.09
N GLY A 135 9.36 8.45 -0.06
CA GLY A 135 9.53 8.98 1.29
C GLY A 135 10.61 8.32 2.13
N VAL A 136 10.80 7.01 2.00
CA VAL A 136 11.60 6.26 2.97
C VAL A 136 12.74 5.44 2.38
N THR A 137 12.82 5.25 1.07
CA THR A 137 13.84 4.37 0.47
C THR A 137 15.26 4.89 0.62
N ALA A 138 15.44 6.19 0.78
CA ALA A 138 16.75 6.79 1.00
C ALA A 138 17.23 6.65 2.45
N ALA A 139 16.37 6.22 3.37
CA ALA A 139 16.73 6.04 4.77
C ALA A 139 17.70 4.86 4.95
N PRO A 140 18.65 4.95 5.90
CA PRO A 140 19.55 3.85 6.17
C PRO A 140 18.79 2.58 6.58
N GLY A 141 19.21 1.44 6.02
CA GLY A 141 18.59 0.15 6.31
C GLY A 141 17.33 -0.16 5.51
N GLU A 142 16.86 0.77 4.68
CA GLU A 142 15.71 0.52 3.80
C GLU A 142 16.18 -0.06 2.46
N TRP A 143 15.36 -0.97 1.93
CA TRP A 143 15.64 -1.63 0.68
C TRP A 143 14.61 -1.20 -0.36
N TYR A 144 15.06 -0.45 -1.37
CA TYR A 144 14.17 0.13 -2.39
C TYR A 144 13.40 -0.92 -3.21
N TRP A 145 13.94 -2.14 -3.34
CA TRP A 145 13.27 -3.22 -4.05
C TRP A 145 11.92 -3.60 -3.42
N SER A 146 11.82 -3.61 -2.10
CA SER A 146 10.57 -3.95 -1.42
C SER A 146 9.46 -2.97 -1.75
N TYR A 147 9.75 -1.67 -1.76
CA TYR A 147 8.76 -0.64 -2.12
C TYR A 147 8.46 -0.64 -3.63
N GLY A 148 9.45 -0.95 -4.45
CA GLY A 148 9.26 -1.15 -5.89
C GLY A 148 8.35 -2.33 -6.20
N MET A 149 8.58 -3.46 -5.55
CA MET A 149 7.72 -4.65 -5.70
C MET A 149 6.30 -4.39 -5.20
N LEU A 150 6.14 -3.70 -4.08
CA LEU A 150 4.81 -3.30 -3.59
C LEU A 150 4.08 -2.42 -4.59
N SER A 151 4.78 -1.49 -5.24
CA SER A 151 4.20 -0.61 -6.27
C SER A 151 3.75 -1.40 -7.49
N ILE A 152 4.58 -2.33 -7.98
CA ILE A 152 4.26 -3.16 -9.13
C ILE A 152 3.03 -4.02 -8.85
N LEU A 153 2.97 -4.66 -7.68
CA LEU A 153 1.80 -5.47 -7.31
C LEU A 153 0.54 -4.63 -7.17
N GLY A 154 0.65 -3.41 -6.62
CA GLY A 154 -0.47 -2.48 -6.59
C GLY A 154 -0.98 -2.14 -7.98
N LEU A 155 -0.08 -1.92 -8.94
CA LEU A 155 -0.44 -1.68 -10.34
C LEU A 155 -1.14 -2.89 -10.95
N VAL A 156 -0.66 -4.11 -10.68
CA VAL A 156 -1.29 -5.34 -11.19
C VAL A 156 -2.74 -5.44 -10.69
N PHE A 157 -2.98 -5.25 -9.41
CA PHE A 157 -4.33 -5.35 -8.85
C PHE A 157 -5.24 -4.18 -9.22
N LEU A 158 -4.69 -3.02 -9.55
CA LEU A 158 -5.43 -1.93 -10.18
C LEU A 158 -5.86 -2.31 -11.59
N ALA A 159 -4.94 -2.86 -12.38
CA ALA A 159 -5.17 -3.16 -13.79
C ALA A 159 -6.07 -4.37 -14.01
N ILE A 160 -5.96 -5.39 -13.18
CA ILE A 160 -6.66 -6.68 -13.33
C ILE A 160 -7.69 -6.85 -12.22
N PRO A 161 -8.99 -7.07 -12.55
CA PRO A 161 -10.05 -7.23 -11.55
C PRO A 161 -10.01 -8.63 -10.92
N THR A 162 -8.98 -8.92 -10.11
CA THR A 162 -8.73 -10.24 -9.54
C THR A 162 -9.80 -10.70 -8.54
N GLY A 163 -10.57 -9.79 -7.97
CA GLY A 163 -11.68 -10.11 -7.06
C GLY A 163 -12.83 -10.86 -7.72
N ARG A 164 -12.90 -10.84 -9.06
CA ARG A 164 -13.84 -11.65 -9.83
C ARG A 164 -13.42 -13.12 -9.95
N VAL A 165 -12.19 -13.43 -9.55
CA VAL A 165 -11.66 -14.77 -9.47
C VAL A 165 -11.57 -15.15 -8.00
N PHE A 166 -12.48 -15.98 -7.52
CA PHE A 166 -12.53 -16.39 -6.12
C PHE A 166 -12.49 -15.18 -5.14
N GLY A 167 -13.50 -14.30 -5.25
CA GLY A 167 -13.61 -13.13 -4.40
C GLY A 167 -15.03 -12.57 -4.38
N VAL A 168 -15.29 -11.62 -3.47
CA VAL A 168 -16.62 -11.01 -3.30
C VAL A 168 -17.06 -10.24 -4.56
N ASP A 169 -16.12 -9.69 -5.33
CA ASP A 169 -16.43 -9.01 -6.61
C ASP A 169 -17.07 -9.93 -7.66
N ALA A 170 -17.02 -11.26 -7.47
CA ALA A 170 -17.67 -12.24 -8.34
C ALA A 170 -19.16 -12.42 -8.07
N TRP A 171 -19.68 -11.85 -6.99
CA TRP A 171 -21.06 -12.05 -6.51
C TRP A 171 -21.98 -10.89 -6.87
#